data_58b7b282ab5f922ce1059b652864c866
#
_entry.id   58b7b282ab5f922ce1059b652864c866
#
_cell.length_a   1.000
_cell.length_b   1.000
_cell.length_c   1.000
_cell.angle_alpha   90.00
_cell.angle_beta   90.00
_cell.angle_gamma   90.00
#
_symmetry.space_group_name_H-M   'P 1'
#
loop_
_entity.id
_entity.type
_entity.pdbx_description
1 polymer ?
#
loop_
_entity_poly.entity_id
_entity_poly.type
_entity_poly.pdbx_seq_one_letter_code
_entity_poly.pdbx_strand_id
1 'polypeptide(L)'
;MADDDDILEAYERELDQEPIPRGSNRGFWLVAGAIGLVSVLTVVEIFANRPIANSIGHAQFDLLQARAAATEIRSTSGSFTGANADGMNLARLDEGRLSANGPDVASSGVSEISVYANENTWAAAVSAQPGGCFYLKMVAGQDEPLYGVGTTCTGREALTASDTRW
;
A
#
# COMPACT_ATOMS: atom_id res chain seq x y z
N MET A 1 26.12 -65.56 9.17
CA MET A 1 26.64 -64.36 9.71
C MET A 1 27.61 -63.86 8.68
N ALA A 2 27.17 -62.90 7.88
CA ALA A 2 28.09 -62.23 6.95
C ALA A 2 28.88 -61.22 7.80
N ASP A 3 30.21 -61.25 7.60
CA ASP A 3 31.11 -60.35 8.37
C ASP A 3 30.84 -58.89 7.96
N ASP A 4 30.70 -58.05 8.98
CA ASP A 4 30.49 -56.59 8.81
C ASP A 4 31.64 -55.90 8.08
N ASP A 5 32.81 -56.57 8.01
CA ASP A 5 34.01 -56.07 7.34
C ASP A 5 33.87 -56.07 5.77
N ASP A 6 33.11 -57.01 5.22
CA ASP A 6 32.87 -57.08 3.77
C ASP A 6 32.01 -55.91 3.24
N ILE A 7 31.19 -55.33 4.06
CA ILE A 7 30.30 -54.20 3.69
C ILE A 7 31.11 -52.89 3.61
N LEU A 8 32.05 -52.71 4.49
CA LEU A 8 32.91 -51.51 4.53
C LEU A 8 33.85 -51.42 3.36
N GLU A 9 34.46 -52.59 2.95
CA GLU A 9 35.33 -52.62 1.75
C GLU A 9 34.56 -52.37 0.42
N ALA A 10 33.28 -52.75 0.37
CA ALA A 10 32.45 -52.47 -0.79
C ALA A 10 32.13 -50.96 -0.91
N TYR A 11 31.92 -50.27 0.24
CA TYR A 11 31.61 -48.85 0.27
C TYR A 11 32.84 -47.97 -0.07
N GLU A 12 34.04 -48.35 0.36
CA GLU A 12 35.26 -47.61 0.01
C GLU A 12 35.61 -47.74 -1.48
N ARG A 13 35.28 -48.86 -2.12
CA ARG A 13 35.52 -49.07 -3.53
C ARG A 13 34.58 -48.28 -4.45
N GLU A 14 33.41 -47.92 -3.98
CA GLU A 14 32.43 -47.12 -4.73
C GLU A 14 32.76 -45.60 -4.69
N LEU A 15 33.48 -45.14 -3.67
CA LEU A 15 33.89 -43.74 -3.56
C LEU A 15 35.10 -43.37 -4.44
N ASP A 16 35.87 -44.36 -4.93
CA ASP A 16 37.07 -44.11 -5.74
C ASP A 16 36.82 -44.10 -7.27
N GLN A 17 35.58 -44.26 -7.74
CA GLN A 17 35.29 -44.50 -9.16
C GLN A 17 34.48 -43.44 -9.88
N GLU A 18 34.51 -42.16 -9.51
CA GLU A 18 34.10 -41.14 -10.47
C GLU A 18 35.12 -40.02 -10.60
N PRO A 19 35.97 -40.04 -11.66
CA PRO A 19 36.69 -38.84 -12.03
C PRO A 19 35.66 -37.81 -12.48
N ILE A 20 35.41 -36.80 -11.62
CA ILE A 20 34.59 -35.65 -11.98
C ILE A 20 35.12 -35.10 -13.31
N PRO A 21 34.30 -35.10 -14.40
CA PRO A 21 34.74 -34.54 -15.67
C PRO A 21 35.10 -33.08 -15.44
N ARG A 22 36.37 -32.72 -15.63
CA ARG A 22 36.84 -31.32 -15.71
C ARG A 22 36.20 -30.66 -16.93
N GLY A 23 34.87 -30.57 -16.94
CA GLY A 23 34.11 -29.76 -17.87
C GLY A 23 34.46 -28.30 -17.66
N SER A 24 34.78 -27.62 -18.74
CA SER A 24 35.13 -26.21 -18.81
C SER A 24 34.21 -25.38 -17.91
N ASN A 25 34.76 -24.81 -16.82
CA ASN A 25 34.08 -23.93 -15.84
C ASN A 25 33.38 -22.70 -16.47
N ARG A 26 33.52 -22.45 -17.76
CA ARG A 26 32.92 -21.32 -18.45
C ARG A 26 31.38 -21.38 -18.48
N GLY A 27 30.77 -22.53 -18.65
CA GLY A 27 29.31 -22.70 -18.65
C GLY A 27 28.71 -22.51 -17.24
N PHE A 28 29.40 -23.00 -16.23
CA PHE A 28 28.94 -22.85 -14.82
C PHE A 28 28.92 -21.38 -14.39
N TRP A 29 29.94 -20.60 -14.74
CA TRP A 29 29.99 -19.16 -14.41
C TRP A 29 28.96 -18.34 -15.15
N LEU A 30 28.61 -18.71 -16.39
CA LEU A 30 27.55 -18.05 -17.14
C LEU A 30 26.15 -18.29 -16.52
N VAL A 31 25.86 -19.52 -16.11
CA VAL A 31 24.59 -19.86 -15.46
C VAL A 31 24.50 -19.22 -14.06
N ALA A 32 25.57 -19.31 -13.28
CA ALA A 32 25.63 -18.66 -11.95
C ALA A 32 25.50 -17.14 -12.05
N GLY A 33 26.11 -16.53 -13.06
CA GLY A 33 25.98 -15.10 -13.34
C GLY A 33 24.56 -14.69 -13.74
N ALA A 34 23.90 -15.48 -14.59
CA ALA A 34 22.52 -15.23 -15.01
C ALA A 34 21.53 -15.34 -13.84
N ILE A 35 21.66 -16.37 -12.99
CA ILE A 35 20.82 -16.54 -11.79
C ILE A 35 21.06 -15.39 -10.80
N GLY A 36 22.31 -14.99 -10.58
CA GLY A 36 22.65 -13.87 -9.74
C GLY A 36 22.04 -12.54 -10.22
N LEU A 37 22.10 -12.28 -11.52
CA LEU A 37 21.57 -11.06 -12.12
C LEU A 37 20.05 -11.00 -12.05
N VAL A 38 19.35 -12.09 -12.33
CA VAL A 38 17.87 -12.17 -12.16
C VAL A 38 17.47 -11.98 -10.70
N SER A 39 18.20 -12.58 -9.75
CA SER A 39 17.91 -12.41 -8.32
C SER A 39 18.11 -10.97 -7.84
N VAL A 40 19.14 -10.27 -8.33
CA VAL A 40 19.39 -8.87 -8.00
C VAL A 40 18.30 -7.97 -8.58
N LEU A 41 17.88 -8.20 -9.83
CA LEU A 41 16.83 -7.40 -10.46
C LEU A 41 15.48 -7.57 -9.74
N THR A 42 15.10 -8.79 -9.38
CA THR A 42 13.85 -9.02 -8.63
C THR A 42 13.87 -8.40 -7.24
N VAL A 43 15.01 -8.44 -6.55
CA VAL A 43 15.16 -7.80 -5.23
C VAL A 43 15.06 -6.29 -5.34
N VAL A 44 15.69 -5.68 -6.35
CA VAL A 44 15.64 -4.23 -6.57
C VAL A 44 14.21 -3.77 -6.86
N GLU A 45 13.43 -4.50 -7.67
CA GLU A 45 12.03 -4.17 -7.93
C GLU A 45 11.16 -4.25 -6.66
N ILE A 46 11.36 -5.27 -5.83
CA ILE A 46 10.62 -5.42 -4.57
C ILE A 46 10.94 -4.26 -3.61
N PHE A 47 12.20 -3.84 -3.51
CA PHE A 47 12.58 -2.74 -2.63
C PHE A 47 12.19 -1.37 -3.18
N ALA A 48 12.23 -1.15 -4.49
CA ALA A 48 11.84 0.11 -5.12
C ALA A 48 10.34 0.39 -4.99
N ASN A 49 9.49 -0.64 -4.98
CA ASN A 49 8.03 -0.48 -4.91
C ASN A 49 7.47 -0.43 -3.48
N ARG A 50 8.24 -0.82 -2.44
CA ARG A 50 7.78 -0.77 -1.04
C ARG A 50 7.34 0.61 -0.56
N PRO A 51 8.07 1.71 -0.82
CA PRO A 51 7.64 3.03 -0.37
C PRO A 51 6.32 3.47 -1.02
N ILE A 52 6.06 3.10 -2.27
CA ILE A 52 4.81 3.40 -2.97
C ILE A 52 3.64 2.63 -2.35
N ALA A 53 3.79 1.33 -2.14
CA ALA A 53 2.75 0.52 -1.51
C ALA A 53 2.42 1.00 -0.09
N ASN A 54 3.43 1.41 0.68
CA ASN A 54 3.23 1.98 2.00
C ASN A 54 2.49 3.32 1.95
N SER A 55 2.83 4.22 1.02
CA SER A 55 2.14 5.53 0.89
C SER A 55 0.68 5.37 0.47
N ILE A 56 0.36 4.42 -0.41
CA ILE A 56 -1.02 4.09 -0.78
C ILE A 56 -1.80 3.57 0.43
N GLY A 57 -1.25 2.61 1.16
CA GLY A 57 -1.88 2.06 2.37
C GLY A 57 -2.13 3.12 3.44
N HIS A 58 -1.17 4.03 3.66
CA HIS A 58 -1.36 5.15 4.59
C HIS A 58 -2.43 6.12 4.10
N ALA A 59 -2.45 6.48 2.83
CA ALA A 59 -3.46 7.36 2.25
C ALA A 59 -4.89 6.80 2.41
N GLN A 60 -5.06 5.51 2.13
CA GLN A 60 -6.34 4.82 2.32
C GLN A 60 -6.74 4.78 3.80
N PHE A 61 -5.80 4.51 4.69
CA PHE A 61 -6.04 4.52 6.13
C PHE A 61 -6.46 5.91 6.63
N ASP A 62 -5.79 6.98 6.20
CA ASP A 62 -6.13 8.35 6.56
C ASP A 62 -7.56 8.72 6.14
N LEU A 63 -7.99 8.30 4.94
CA LEU A 63 -9.37 8.51 4.49
C LEU A 63 -10.39 7.72 5.32
N LEU A 64 -10.06 6.51 5.76
CA LEU A 64 -10.95 5.73 6.62
C LEU A 64 -11.07 6.35 8.02
N GLN A 65 -9.99 6.87 8.58
CA GLN A 65 -10.02 7.63 9.84
C GLN A 65 -10.85 8.90 9.71
N ALA A 66 -10.64 9.65 8.64
CA ALA A 66 -11.42 10.85 8.34
C ALA A 66 -12.92 10.54 8.15
N ARG A 67 -13.25 9.44 7.47
CA ARG A 67 -14.62 8.94 7.34
C ARG A 67 -15.27 8.69 8.71
N ALA A 68 -14.55 8.03 9.62
CA ALA A 68 -15.08 7.71 10.96
C ALA A 68 -15.44 9.01 11.70
N ALA A 69 -14.56 10.01 11.71
CA ALA A 69 -14.80 11.29 12.33
C ALA A 69 -15.97 12.06 11.68
N ALA A 70 -16.04 12.09 10.35
CA ALA A 70 -17.14 12.73 9.63
C ALA A 70 -18.49 12.06 9.93
N THR A 71 -18.50 10.74 10.08
CA THR A 71 -19.70 9.97 10.46
C THR A 71 -20.13 10.31 11.88
N GLU A 72 -19.20 10.44 12.81
CA GLU A 72 -19.49 10.83 14.20
C GLU A 72 -20.07 12.25 14.27
N ILE A 73 -19.46 13.22 13.57
CA ILE A 73 -19.96 14.59 13.47
C ILE A 73 -21.39 14.59 12.92
N ARG A 74 -21.64 13.85 11.83
CA ARG A 74 -22.99 13.73 11.26
C ARG A 74 -23.98 13.09 12.21
N SER A 75 -23.59 12.03 12.93
CA SER A 75 -24.49 11.35 13.87
C SER A 75 -24.98 12.27 15.00
N THR A 76 -24.15 13.23 15.37
CA THR A 76 -24.44 14.20 16.43
C THR A 76 -25.23 15.41 15.92
N SER A 77 -24.93 15.90 14.69
CA SER A 77 -25.49 17.14 14.12
C SER A 77 -26.62 16.91 13.11
N GLY A 78 -26.80 15.69 12.64
CA GLY A 78 -27.75 15.33 11.57
C GLY A 78 -27.27 15.67 10.16
N SER A 79 -26.13 16.34 9.98
CA SER A 79 -25.60 16.76 8.68
C SER A 79 -24.08 16.65 8.61
N PHE A 80 -23.51 16.71 7.38
CA PHE A 80 -22.07 16.76 7.21
C PHE A 80 -21.48 18.19 7.28
N THR A 81 -22.29 19.23 7.39
CA THR A 81 -21.81 20.63 7.37
C THR A 81 -20.68 20.88 8.37
N GLY A 82 -20.78 20.30 9.58
CA GLY A 82 -19.77 20.40 10.62
C GLY A 82 -18.50 19.57 10.38
N ALA A 83 -18.53 18.65 9.40
CA ALA A 83 -17.37 17.82 9.05
C ALA A 83 -16.48 18.50 7.96
N ASN A 84 -16.45 19.83 7.92
CA ASN A 84 -15.52 20.62 7.14
C ASN A 84 -14.11 20.58 7.74
N ALA A 85 -13.14 21.25 7.11
CA ALA A 85 -11.76 21.24 7.56
C ALA A 85 -11.60 21.64 9.04
N ASP A 86 -12.29 22.68 9.48
CA ASP A 86 -12.21 23.17 10.86
C ASP A 86 -12.79 22.13 11.84
N GLY A 87 -13.96 21.58 11.55
CA GLY A 87 -14.59 20.55 12.36
C GLY A 87 -13.77 19.26 12.44
N MET A 88 -13.17 18.86 11.32
CA MET A 88 -12.29 17.70 11.27
C MET A 88 -11.02 17.91 12.11
N ASN A 89 -10.40 19.10 12.04
CA ASN A 89 -9.24 19.43 12.85
C ASN A 89 -9.58 19.51 14.36
N LEU A 90 -10.78 20.02 14.71
CA LEU A 90 -11.27 20.02 16.09
C LEU A 90 -11.52 18.60 16.63
N ALA A 91 -11.96 17.68 15.78
CA ALA A 91 -12.15 16.28 16.15
C ALA A 91 -10.83 15.53 16.43
N ARG A 92 -9.67 16.18 16.27
CA ARG A 92 -8.33 15.60 16.49
C ARG A 92 -8.14 14.27 15.79
N LEU A 93 -8.30 14.28 14.48
CA LEU A 93 -8.10 13.10 13.66
C LEU A 93 -6.79 12.40 14.00
N ASP A 94 -6.85 11.10 14.23
CA ASP A 94 -5.69 10.26 14.57
C ASP A 94 -4.79 10.93 15.64
N GLU A 95 -5.41 11.36 16.77
CA GLU A 95 -4.71 12.02 17.88
C GLU A 95 -3.94 13.30 17.45
N GLY A 96 -4.39 13.96 16.37
CA GLY A 96 -3.79 15.17 15.83
C GLY A 96 -2.64 14.91 14.84
N ARG A 97 -2.44 13.66 14.41
CA ARG A 97 -1.47 13.31 13.37
C ARG A 97 -1.99 13.56 11.96
N LEU A 98 -3.30 13.57 11.78
CA LEU A 98 -3.97 13.86 10.52
C LEU A 98 -4.56 15.27 10.56
N SER A 99 -4.24 16.11 9.57
CA SER A 99 -4.77 17.46 9.41
C SER A 99 -5.73 17.55 8.22
N ALA A 100 -6.70 18.46 8.30
CA ALA A 100 -7.66 18.69 7.24
C ALA A 100 -7.55 20.11 6.68
N ASN A 101 -7.54 20.22 5.36
CA ASN A 101 -7.59 21.46 4.57
C ASN A 101 -8.95 21.65 3.91
N GLY A 102 -9.23 22.88 3.52
CA GLY A 102 -10.45 23.24 2.79
C GLY A 102 -10.54 22.56 1.40
N PRO A 103 -11.73 22.57 0.79
CA PRO A 103 -12.04 21.75 -0.37
C PRO A 103 -11.25 22.08 -1.65
N ASP A 104 -10.67 23.27 -1.71
CA ASP A 104 -9.90 23.76 -2.86
C ASP A 104 -8.38 23.76 -2.60
N VAL A 105 -7.96 23.37 -1.39
CA VAL A 105 -6.55 23.22 -1.01
C VAL A 105 -6.17 21.77 -1.18
N ALA A 106 -5.23 21.48 -2.06
CA ALA A 106 -4.80 20.12 -2.32
C ALA A 106 -4.04 19.52 -1.12
N SER A 107 -4.31 18.24 -0.82
CA SER A 107 -3.46 17.45 0.07
C SER A 107 -2.05 17.35 -0.51
N SER A 108 -1.05 17.62 0.28
CA SER A 108 0.37 17.59 -0.11
C SER A 108 1.03 16.22 0.11
N GLY A 109 0.39 15.32 0.86
CA GLY A 109 0.91 14.00 1.19
C GLY A 109 0.02 13.24 2.14
N VAL A 110 0.49 12.12 2.64
CA VAL A 110 -0.14 11.39 3.74
C VAL A 110 -0.16 12.24 5.02
N SER A 111 -1.09 11.97 5.91
CA SER A 111 -1.36 12.76 7.14
C SER A 111 -1.93 14.17 6.88
N GLU A 112 -2.32 14.47 5.64
CA GLU A 112 -3.01 15.70 5.27
C GLU A 112 -4.13 15.38 4.28
N ILE A 113 -5.36 15.75 4.60
CA ILE A 113 -6.52 15.52 3.73
C ILE A 113 -7.11 16.85 3.27
N SER A 114 -7.67 16.88 2.05
CA SER A 114 -8.51 17.97 1.57
C SER A 114 -9.97 17.56 1.69
N VAL A 115 -10.81 18.38 2.32
CA VAL A 115 -12.18 18.01 2.71
C VAL A 115 -13.21 18.95 2.10
N TYR A 116 -14.22 18.38 1.49
CA TYR A 116 -15.47 19.03 1.11
C TYR A 116 -16.60 18.53 2.03
N ALA A 117 -17.41 19.45 2.52
CA ALA A 117 -18.58 19.11 3.34
C ALA A 117 -19.74 20.07 3.05
N ASN A 118 -20.94 19.51 2.90
CA ASN A 118 -22.20 20.25 2.91
C ASN A 118 -23.23 19.45 3.72
N GLU A 119 -24.50 19.84 3.67
CA GLU A 119 -25.56 19.17 4.44
C GLU A 119 -25.65 17.67 4.13
N ASN A 120 -25.58 17.28 2.86
CA ASN A 120 -25.89 15.92 2.40
C ASN A 120 -24.67 15.13 1.92
N THR A 121 -23.53 15.78 1.74
CA THR A 121 -22.35 15.14 1.13
C THR A 121 -21.10 15.53 1.87
N TRP A 122 -20.27 14.54 2.15
CA TRP A 122 -18.91 14.70 2.59
C TRP A 122 -17.97 13.99 1.62
N ALA A 123 -16.86 14.63 1.28
CA ALA A 123 -15.85 14.01 0.45
C ALA A 123 -14.46 14.45 0.88
N ALA A 124 -13.48 13.55 0.77
CA ALA A 124 -12.10 13.84 1.10
C ALA A 124 -11.14 13.25 0.05
N ALA A 125 -10.03 13.93 -0.13
CA ALA A 125 -8.92 13.51 -0.95
C ALA A 125 -7.63 13.50 -0.15
N VAL A 126 -6.75 12.53 -0.45
CA VAL A 126 -5.40 12.43 0.11
C VAL A 126 -4.41 12.10 -0.99
N SER A 127 -3.21 12.68 -0.91
CA SER A 127 -2.11 12.40 -1.82
C SER A 127 -1.26 11.25 -1.31
N ALA A 128 -1.06 10.22 -2.15
CA ALA A 128 -0.14 9.11 -1.89
C ALA A 128 1.05 9.18 -2.85
N GLN A 129 1.80 10.28 -2.82
CA GLN A 129 2.92 10.47 -3.74
C GLN A 129 3.97 9.36 -3.62
N PRO A 130 4.39 8.75 -4.75
CA PRO A 130 4.05 9.10 -6.15
C PRO A 130 2.77 8.40 -6.67
N GLY A 131 1.95 7.77 -5.81
CA GLY A 131 0.83 6.90 -6.17
C GLY A 131 -0.45 7.61 -6.63
N GLY A 132 -0.48 8.96 -6.71
CA GLY A 132 -1.66 9.72 -7.12
C GLY A 132 -2.56 10.14 -5.96
N CYS A 133 -3.79 10.49 -6.25
CA CYS A 133 -4.80 10.93 -5.29
C CYS A 133 -5.84 9.85 -5.05
N PHE A 134 -6.19 9.61 -3.80
CA PHE A 134 -7.28 8.72 -3.38
C PHE A 134 -8.45 9.56 -2.88
N TYR A 135 -9.65 9.14 -3.23
CA TYR A 135 -10.90 9.83 -2.92
C TYR A 135 -11.84 8.93 -2.14
N LEU A 136 -12.57 9.53 -1.21
CA LEU A 136 -13.69 8.92 -0.52
C LEU A 136 -14.83 9.92 -0.45
N LYS A 137 -16.06 9.48 -0.82
CA LYS A 137 -17.27 10.29 -0.75
C LYS A 137 -18.36 9.55 0.00
N MET A 138 -19.05 10.27 0.87
CA MET A 138 -20.27 9.83 1.55
C MET A 138 -21.44 10.72 1.15
N VAL A 139 -22.60 10.11 0.95
CA VAL A 139 -23.85 10.81 0.62
C VAL A 139 -24.92 10.44 1.67
N ALA A 140 -25.66 11.41 2.15
CA ALA A 140 -26.73 11.17 3.09
C ALA A 140 -27.78 10.22 2.51
N GLY A 141 -28.15 9.18 3.27
CA GLY A 141 -29.07 8.14 2.82
C GLY A 141 -28.43 7.00 2.03
N GLN A 142 -27.12 7.04 1.78
CA GLN A 142 -26.36 5.90 1.28
C GLN A 142 -25.56 5.27 2.42
N ASP A 143 -25.62 3.95 2.54
CA ASP A 143 -24.93 3.21 3.62
C ASP A 143 -23.45 3.00 3.30
N GLU A 144 -23.13 2.86 2.02
CA GLU A 144 -21.75 2.60 1.58
C GLU A 144 -21.10 3.86 1.00
N PRO A 145 -19.82 4.10 1.33
CA PRO A 145 -19.06 5.16 0.73
C PRO A 145 -18.72 4.85 -0.73
N LEU A 146 -18.49 5.89 -1.51
CA LEU A 146 -17.95 5.80 -2.85
C LEU A 146 -16.46 6.15 -2.83
N TYR A 147 -15.70 5.48 -3.68
CA TYR A 147 -14.26 5.59 -3.79
C TYR A 147 -13.86 6.13 -5.16
N GLY A 148 -12.62 6.58 -5.28
CA GLY A 148 -12.07 7.02 -6.55
C GLY A 148 -10.57 7.24 -6.46
N VAL A 149 -9.95 7.39 -7.62
CA VAL A 149 -8.55 7.74 -7.78
C VAL A 149 -8.42 8.84 -8.84
N GLY A 150 -7.40 9.68 -8.73
CA GLY A 150 -7.19 10.75 -9.67
C GLY A 150 -5.83 11.42 -9.53
N THR A 151 -5.72 12.62 -10.10
CA THR A 151 -4.46 13.39 -10.14
C THR A 151 -4.50 14.68 -9.33
N THR A 152 -5.68 15.14 -8.95
CA THR A 152 -5.91 16.39 -8.21
C THR A 152 -6.41 16.08 -6.81
N CYS A 153 -5.57 16.23 -5.81
CA CYS A 153 -5.86 15.79 -4.44
C CYS A 153 -6.69 16.82 -3.64
N THR A 154 -7.83 17.26 -4.18
CA THR A 154 -8.73 18.23 -3.53
C THR A 154 -10.04 17.59 -3.09
N GLY A 155 -10.62 18.09 -1.99
CA GLY A 155 -11.94 17.64 -1.53
C GLY A 155 -13.05 17.90 -2.56
N ARG A 156 -12.90 18.93 -3.39
CA ARG A 156 -13.82 19.21 -4.50
C ARG A 156 -13.74 18.14 -5.58
N GLU A 157 -12.54 17.71 -5.95
CA GLU A 157 -12.35 16.64 -6.94
C GLU A 157 -12.84 15.29 -6.41
N ALA A 158 -12.75 15.06 -5.10
CA ALA A 158 -13.26 13.85 -4.46
C ALA A 158 -14.78 13.66 -4.61
N LEU A 159 -15.53 14.69 -4.99
CA LEU A 159 -16.96 14.57 -5.34
C LEU A 159 -17.18 13.68 -6.58
N THR A 160 -16.18 13.49 -7.42
CA THR A 160 -16.25 12.61 -8.60
C THR A 160 -16.18 11.13 -8.27
N ALA A 161 -15.85 10.78 -7.02
CA ALA A 161 -15.78 9.37 -6.57
C ALA A 161 -17.12 8.66 -6.83
N SER A 162 -17.05 7.50 -7.50
CA SER A 162 -18.21 6.75 -7.99
C SER A 162 -18.08 5.23 -7.83
N ASP A 163 -16.90 4.72 -7.50
CA ASP A 163 -16.61 3.30 -7.41
C ASP A 163 -16.96 2.74 -6.03
N THR A 164 -17.20 1.45 -5.95
CA THR A 164 -17.47 0.76 -4.67
C THR A 164 -16.18 0.33 -3.93
N ARG A 165 -15.02 0.54 -4.54
CA ARG A 165 -13.68 0.22 -3.98
C ARG A 165 -12.59 1.02 -4.71
N TRP A 166 -11.43 1.14 -4.09
CA TRP A 166 -10.23 1.60 -4.76
C TRP A 166 -9.62 0.55 -5.68
#